data_a2c34f67b2d88d9ef1d8ad8b47731169
#
_entry.id   a2c34f67b2d88d9ef1d8ad8b47731169
#
_cell.length_a   1.000
_cell.length_b   1.000
_cell.length_c   1.000
_cell.angle_alpha   90.00
_cell.angle_beta   90.00
_cell.angle_gamma   90.00
#
_symmetry.space_group_name_H-M   'P 1'
#
loop_
_entity.id
_entity.type
_entity.pdbx_description
1 polymer ?
#
loop_
_entity_poly.entity_id
_entity_poly.type
_entity_poly.pdbx_seq_one_letter_code
_entity_poly.pdbx_strand_id
1 'polypeptide(L)'
;YKIYQQKLTDLNSCDFGDLILHTVKILEFNPDIREIYSKNFKYILVDEYQDTNFIQSKWLNLLSEKNKNICCVGDDDQSIYSWRGAEIKNFLEFDQVYENTKVIRLEQNYRSSQNILSVASNLISNNQNRVGKTLITTMEEGDLVQLNCFKNGKDEAIGISDEIEKKIKKKFSYNNIAILVRAIFQTREFEERFLKIGMPYRILGGTKFYERAEIKDCIAYLRLIHQEKDDLAFERIINNPKRSIGDSTLKNIHEFSKENNLNLERASIKMLEQNLIKPKAKIGLSLFINSIIKWRNDLTIKKSNHIKLLQIVLDESGYSAMLKNKKDLDNENRLENIKELLSAMKEFDNLESFLEHVSLATSVDQEWDGEKINMMTMHAAKGLEFDVVFLPGWEEGLFPHQKSIEEKGQNGLEEERRLAYVGITRAKKKAIISFSMNRFYQGDWIDSMASRFIDELPEKYLEKNSF
;
A
#
# COMPACT_ATOMS: atom_id res chain seq x y z
N TYR A 1 11.24 0.58 -24.54
CA TYR A 1 12.11 -0.41 -23.91
C TYR A 1 13.50 -0.43 -24.54
N LYS A 2 13.67 -0.58 -25.87
CA LYS A 2 15.00 -0.64 -26.54
C LYS A 2 15.93 0.51 -26.16
N ILE A 3 15.45 1.78 -26.18
CA ILE A 3 16.24 2.97 -25.81
C ILE A 3 16.66 2.92 -24.34
N TYR A 4 15.80 2.41 -23.46
CA TYR A 4 16.10 2.24 -22.04
C TYR A 4 17.23 1.23 -21.85
N GLN A 5 17.13 0.06 -22.47
CA GLN A 5 18.17 -0.98 -22.42
C GLN A 5 19.51 -0.52 -23.00
N GLN A 6 19.48 0.24 -24.13
CA GLN A 6 20.69 0.81 -24.68
C GLN A 6 21.37 1.77 -23.67
N LYS A 7 20.58 2.61 -22.98
CA LYS A 7 21.12 3.51 -21.97
C LYS A 7 21.75 2.78 -20.79
N LEU A 8 21.13 1.69 -20.33
CA LEU A 8 21.71 0.86 -19.27
C LEU A 8 23.05 0.25 -19.71
N THR A 9 23.11 -0.25 -20.96
CA THR A 9 24.35 -0.77 -21.55
C THR A 9 25.44 0.31 -21.65
N ASP A 10 25.09 1.50 -22.14
CA ASP A 10 26.02 2.63 -22.27
C ASP A 10 26.59 3.09 -20.93
N LEU A 11 25.78 2.94 -19.83
CA LEU A 11 26.16 3.27 -18.46
C LEU A 11 26.84 2.10 -17.72
N ASN A 12 27.04 0.95 -18.38
CA ASN A 12 27.52 -0.30 -17.76
C ASN A 12 26.73 -0.64 -16.48
N SER A 13 25.40 -0.54 -16.56
CA SER A 13 24.47 -0.72 -15.46
C SER A 13 23.36 -1.70 -15.85
N CYS A 14 22.71 -2.30 -14.86
CA CYS A 14 21.51 -3.12 -15.03
C CYS A 14 20.50 -2.78 -13.94
N ASP A 15 19.22 -2.94 -14.24
CA ASP A 15 18.17 -2.91 -13.23
C ASP A 15 17.95 -4.29 -12.61
N PHE A 16 17.06 -4.37 -11.59
CA PHE A 16 16.78 -5.64 -10.91
C PHE A 16 16.18 -6.71 -11.84
N GLY A 17 15.38 -6.30 -12.83
CA GLY A 17 14.83 -7.22 -13.83
C GLY A 17 15.92 -7.77 -14.75
N ASP A 18 16.88 -6.93 -15.11
CA ASP A 18 18.02 -7.31 -15.96
C ASP A 18 18.90 -8.38 -15.29
N LEU A 19 19.02 -8.40 -13.96
CA LEU A 19 19.80 -9.42 -13.26
C LEU A 19 19.33 -10.83 -13.61
N ILE A 20 18.01 -11.05 -13.59
CA ILE A 20 17.44 -12.35 -13.96
C ILE A 20 17.48 -12.54 -15.47
N LEU A 21 17.11 -11.51 -16.25
CA LEU A 21 17.05 -11.58 -17.71
C LEU A 21 18.43 -11.92 -18.32
N HIS A 22 19.49 -11.26 -17.86
CA HIS A 22 20.85 -11.53 -18.34
C HIS A 22 21.36 -12.88 -17.87
N THR A 23 21.06 -13.29 -16.64
CA THR A 23 21.39 -14.63 -16.16
C THR A 23 20.73 -15.71 -17.01
N VAL A 24 19.44 -15.58 -17.31
CA VAL A 24 18.72 -16.52 -18.20
C VAL A 24 19.36 -16.54 -19.59
N LYS A 25 19.67 -15.38 -20.19
CA LYS A 25 20.35 -15.30 -21.51
C LYS A 25 21.72 -15.97 -21.48
N ILE A 26 22.52 -15.75 -20.45
CA ILE A 26 23.84 -16.39 -20.32
C ILE A 26 23.69 -17.91 -20.31
N LEU A 27 22.78 -18.43 -19.50
CA LEU A 27 22.55 -19.88 -19.40
C LEU A 27 21.94 -20.46 -20.68
N GLU A 28 21.11 -19.72 -21.40
CA GLU A 28 20.44 -20.17 -22.63
C GLU A 28 21.40 -20.24 -23.82
N PHE A 29 22.24 -19.21 -23.98
CA PHE A 29 23.14 -19.06 -25.14
C PHE A 29 24.54 -19.65 -24.94
N ASN A 30 24.91 -20.04 -23.72
CA ASN A 30 26.22 -20.62 -23.41
C ASN A 30 26.06 -21.99 -22.72
N PRO A 31 25.97 -23.07 -23.51
CA PRO A 31 25.75 -24.43 -22.99
C PRO A 31 26.82 -24.92 -22.00
N ASP A 32 28.07 -24.51 -22.20
CA ASP A 32 29.20 -24.81 -21.34
C ASP A 32 29.02 -24.18 -19.94
N ILE A 33 28.62 -22.92 -19.88
CA ILE A 33 28.31 -22.22 -18.61
C ILE A 33 27.13 -22.89 -17.93
N ARG A 34 26.03 -23.15 -18.70
CA ARG A 34 24.86 -23.83 -18.18
C ARG A 34 25.19 -25.20 -17.59
N GLU A 35 26.06 -25.97 -18.27
CA GLU A 35 26.49 -27.28 -17.79
C GLU A 35 27.27 -27.19 -16.48
N ILE A 36 28.15 -26.21 -16.32
CA ILE A 36 28.88 -25.97 -15.06
C ILE A 36 27.91 -25.72 -13.91
N TYR A 37 26.96 -24.78 -14.08
CA TYR A 37 26.05 -24.44 -13.00
C TYR A 37 25.04 -25.56 -12.70
N SER A 38 24.48 -26.20 -13.73
CA SER A 38 23.55 -27.33 -13.50
C SER A 38 24.21 -28.56 -12.88
N LYS A 39 25.54 -28.76 -13.04
CA LYS A 39 26.29 -29.78 -12.32
C LYS A 39 26.61 -29.39 -10.87
N ASN A 40 26.90 -28.11 -10.63
CA ASN A 40 27.24 -27.60 -9.30
C ASN A 40 26.04 -27.64 -8.35
N PHE A 41 24.87 -27.28 -8.83
CA PHE A 41 23.63 -27.33 -8.04
C PHE A 41 23.02 -28.73 -8.05
N LYS A 42 23.48 -29.57 -7.11
CA LYS A 42 22.99 -30.95 -6.98
C LYS A 42 21.56 -31.03 -6.47
N TYR A 43 21.13 -30.06 -5.68
CA TYR A 43 19.79 -29.93 -5.10
C TYR A 43 19.35 -28.48 -5.22
N ILE A 44 18.14 -28.26 -5.70
CA ILE A 44 17.50 -26.95 -5.82
C ILE A 44 16.24 -27.01 -4.96
N LEU A 45 16.14 -26.11 -3.99
CA LEU A 45 14.98 -25.94 -3.11
C LEU A 45 14.38 -24.58 -3.37
N VAL A 46 13.10 -24.54 -3.72
CA VAL A 46 12.38 -23.30 -4.03
C VAL A 46 11.20 -23.18 -3.08
N ASP A 47 11.13 -22.07 -2.37
CA ASP A 47 10.00 -21.75 -1.53
C ASP A 47 9.09 -20.71 -2.22
N GLU A 48 7.81 -20.65 -1.80
CA GLU A 48 6.79 -19.74 -2.36
C GLU A 48 6.68 -19.83 -3.89
N TYR A 49 6.77 -21.05 -4.47
CA TYR A 49 6.86 -21.26 -5.91
C TYR A 49 5.66 -20.72 -6.69
N GLN A 50 4.47 -20.60 -6.07
CA GLN A 50 3.26 -19.99 -6.66
C GLN A 50 3.42 -18.50 -6.99
N ASP A 51 4.44 -17.82 -6.44
CA ASP A 51 4.71 -16.41 -6.68
C ASP A 51 5.77 -16.19 -7.79
N THR A 52 6.23 -17.27 -8.42
CA THR A 52 7.22 -17.16 -9.50
C THR A 52 6.61 -16.66 -10.80
N ASN A 53 7.35 -15.79 -11.48
CA ASN A 53 7.01 -15.35 -12.83
C ASN A 53 7.63 -16.27 -13.90
N PHE A 54 7.26 -16.07 -15.16
CA PHE A 54 7.75 -16.86 -16.30
C PHE A 54 9.29 -16.93 -16.38
N ILE A 55 9.99 -15.80 -16.20
CA ILE A 55 11.47 -15.74 -16.29
C ILE A 55 12.14 -16.50 -15.14
N GLN A 56 11.57 -16.43 -13.93
CA GLN A 56 12.06 -17.18 -12.78
C GLN A 56 11.87 -18.69 -12.98
N SER A 57 10.71 -19.11 -13.47
CA SER A 57 10.46 -20.51 -13.82
C SER A 57 11.43 -21.00 -14.90
N LYS A 58 11.65 -20.21 -15.97
CA LYS A 58 12.62 -20.52 -17.03
C LYS A 58 14.05 -20.64 -16.47
N TRP A 59 14.44 -19.77 -15.57
CA TRP A 59 15.74 -19.83 -14.90
C TRP A 59 15.93 -21.13 -14.12
N LEU A 60 14.94 -21.51 -13.34
CA LEU A 60 14.96 -22.77 -12.58
C LEU A 60 15.04 -23.99 -13.49
N ASN A 61 14.32 -23.99 -14.61
CA ASN A 61 14.39 -25.07 -15.61
C ASN A 61 15.80 -25.24 -16.20
N LEU A 62 16.47 -24.12 -16.54
CA LEU A 62 17.84 -24.17 -17.04
C LEU A 62 18.84 -24.68 -16.00
N LEU A 63 18.68 -24.28 -14.75
CA LEU A 63 19.56 -24.75 -13.66
C LEU A 63 19.36 -26.22 -13.30
N SER A 64 18.12 -26.72 -13.39
CA SER A 64 17.77 -28.10 -13.02
C SER A 64 17.91 -29.10 -14.17
N GLU A 65 18.25 -28.65 -15.38
CA GLU A 65 18.23 -29.47 -16.63
C GLU A 65 18.98 -30.81 -16.49
N LYS A 66 20.16 -30.80 -15.88
CA LYS A 66 21.02 -31.99 -15.75
C LYS A 66 20.58 -32.94 -14.62
N ASN A 67 20.36 -32.36 -13.43
CA ASN A 67 20.17 -33.19 -12.23
C ASN A 67 18.70 -33.45 -11.93
N LYS A 68 17.79 -32.62 -12.43
CA LYS A 68 16.33 -32.67 -12.16
C LYS A 68 15.96 -32.82 -10.66
N ASN A 69 16.91 -32.54 -9.76
CA ASN A 69 16.74 -32.57 -8.32
C ASN A 69 16.23 -31.25 -7.81
N ILE A 70 14.97 -30.96 -8.13
CA ILE A 70 14.29 -29.75 -7.69
C ILE A 70 13.14 -30.11 -6.76
N CYS A 71 13.03 -29.38 -5.66
CA CYS A 71 11.92 -29.46 -4.73
C CYS A 71 11.30 -28.08 -4.61
N CYS A 72 10.05 -27.94 -5.08
CA CYS A 72 9.31 -26.69 -4.98
C CYS A 72 8.26 -26.81 -3.88
N VAL A 73 8.25 -25.85 -2.98
CA VAL A 73 7.26 -25.70 -1.92
C VAL A 73 6.41 -24.48 -2.22
N GLY A 74 5.11 -24.58 -2.00
CA GLY A 74 4.20 -23.47 -2.25
C GLY A 74 2.76 -23.80 -1.86
N ASP A 75 1.93 -22.79 -1.97
CA ASP A 75 0.51 -22.83 -1.68
C ASP A 75 -0.26 -22.01 -2.71
N ASP A 76 -0.96 -22.69 -3.63
CA ASP A 76 -1.76 -22.04 -4.67
C ASP A 76 -2.86 -21.15 -4.09
N ASP A 77 -3.40 -21.47 -2.91
CA ASP A 77 -4.36 -20.63 -2.20
C ASP A 77 -3.75 -19.33 -1.64
N GLN A 78 -2.43 -19.18 -1.67
CA GLN A 78 -1.70 -17.98 -1.29
C GLN A 78 -1.04 -17.23 -2.46
N SER A 79 -1.41 -17.55 -3.71
CA SER A 79 -0.94 -16.83 -4.90
C SER A 79 -1.69 -15.50 -5.05
N ILE A 80 -1.04 -14.40 -4.62
CA ILE A 80 -1.62 -13.05 -4.53
C ILE A 80 -0.76 -11.97 -5.22
N TYR A 81 0.21 -12.37 -6.07
CA TYR A 81 1.14 -11.45 -6.72
C TYR A 81 1.06 -11.47 -8.25
N SER A 82 -0.11 -11.80 -8.83
CA SER A 82 -0.28 -11.79 -10.29
C SER A 82 -0.06 -10.39 -10.89
N TRP A 83 -0.32 -9.32 -10.12
CA TRP A 83 -0.03 -7.94 -10.49
C TRP A 83 1.49 -7.62 -10.59
N ARG A 84 2.35 -8.46 -10.00
CA ARG A 84 3.82 -8.43 -10.16
C ARG A 84 4.31 -9.39 -11.25
N GLY A 85 3.40 -10.02 -11.99
CA GLY A 85 3.72 -10.99 -13.03
C GLY A 85 3.90 -12.42 -12.54
N ALA A 86 3.50 -12.74 -11.29
CA ALA A 86 3.46 -14.13 -10.84
C ALA A 86 2.43 -14.92 -11.65
N GLU A 87 2.81 -16.13 -12.04
CA GLU A 87 1.97 -17.04 -12.84
C GLU A 87 1.68 -18.31 -12.06
N ILE A 88 0.49 -18.40 -11.46
CA ILE A 88 0.04 -19.57 -10.69
C ILE A 88 0.14 -20.88 -11.51
N LYS A 89 0.06 -20.79 -12.84
CA LYS A 89 0.22 -21.93 -13.74
C LYS A 89 1.55 -22.65 -13.55
N ASN A 90 2.62 -21.91 -13.27
CA ASN A 90 3.93 -22.52 -13.00
C ASN A 90 3.86 -23.54 -11.86
N PHE A 91 3.03 -23.26 -10.85
CA PHE A 91 2.82 -24.16 -9.72
C PHE A 91 1.85 -25.29 -10.05
N LEU A 92 0.72 -24.97 -10.69
CA LEU A 92 -0.33 -25.96 -11.02
C LEU A 92 0.10 -26.99 -12.07
N GLU A 93 0.99 -26.60 -12.99
CA GLU A 93 1.46 -27.44 -14.10
C GLU A 93 2.89 -27.98 -13.86
N PHE A 94 3.39 -27.92 -12.63
CA PHE A 94 4.77 -28.31 -12.30
C PHE A 94 5.09 -29.76 -12.67
N ASP A 95 4.17 -30.67 -12.43
CA ASP A 95 4.30 -32.10 -12.75
C ASP A 95 4.27 -32.41 -14.26
N GLN A 96 3.77 -31.46 -15.08
CA GLN A 96 3.82 -31.55 -16.54
C GLN A 96 5.19 -31.13 -17.09
N VAL A 97 5.88 -30.23 -16.37
CA VAL A 97 7.22 -29.75 -16.74
C VAL A 97 8.31 -30.70 -16.25
N TYR A 98 8.13 -31.27 -15.06
CA TYR A 98 9.08 -32.19 -14.45
C TYR A 98 8.48 -33.59 -14.35
N GLU A 99 8.87 -34.43 -15.28
CA GLU A 99 8.45 -35.85 -15.30
C GLU A 99 8.83 -36.57 -13.99
N ASN A 100 8.00 -37.51 -13.54
CA ASN A 100 8.17 -38.28 -12.31
C ASN A 100 8.12 -37.42 -11.02
N THR A 101 7.43 -36.28 -11.04
CA THR A 101 7.23 -35.43 -9.85
C THR A 101 6.44 -36.20 -8.79
N LYS A 102 6.94 -36.18 -7.55
CA LYS A 102 6.22 -36.69 -6.39
C LYS A 102 5.55 -35.49 -5.69
N VAL A 103 4.22 -35.44 -5.74
CA VAL A 103 3.43 -34.44 -5.03
C VAL A 103 3.18 -34.88 -3.59
N ILE A 104 3.55 -34.06 -2.62
CA ILE A 104 3.30 -34.29 -1.19
C ILE A 104 2.45 -33.14 -0.69
N ARG A 105 1.26 -33.43 -0.15
CA ARG A 105 0.38 -32.42 0.46
C ARG A 105 0.67 -32.31 1.95
N LEU A 106 1.00 -31.10 2.41
CA LEU A 106 1.16 -30.78 3.82
C LEU A 106 -0.17 -30.23 4.34
N GLU A 107 -0.99 -31.08 4.92
CA GLU A 107 -2.35 -30.73 5.34
C GLU A 107 -2.44 -30.35 6.82
N GLN A 108 -1.41 -30.65 7.61
CA GLN A 108 -1.35 -30.26 9.00
C GLN A 108 -1.03 -28.79 9.18
N ASN A 109 -1.95 -28.03 9.76
CA ASN A 109 -1.76 -26.63 10.14
C ASN A 109 -1.40 -26.54 11.63
N TYR A 110 -0.42 -25.70 11.96
CA TYR A 110 0.09 -25.47 13.33
C TYR A 110 -0.09 -24.03 13.79
N ARG A 111 -0.72 -23.17 12.95
CA ARG A 111 -0.83 -21.73 13.22
C ARG A 111 -2.17 -21.39 13.85
N SER A 112 -3.24 -21.73 13.19
CA SER A 112 -4.58 -21.22 13.46
C SER A 112 -5.47 -22.25 14.19
N SER A 113 -6.39 -21.76 15.01
CA SER A 113 -7.44 -22.58 15.62
C SER A 113 -8.37 -23.18 14.57
N GLN A 114 -9.10 -24.24 14.93
CA GLN A 114 -9.99 -24.97 14.02
C GLN A 114 -11.07 -24.06 13.40
N ASN A 115 -11.68 -23.17 14.20
CA ASN A 115 -12.75 -22.29 13.70
C ASN A 115 -12.22 -21.33 12.62
N ILE A 116 -11.03 -20.75 12.82
CA ILE A 116 -10.38 -19.87 11.83
C ILE A 116 -10.09 -20.64 10.53
N LEU A 117 -9.54 -21.85 10.63
CA LEU A 117 -9.27 -22.67 9.46
C LEU A 117 -10.53 -23.08 8.71
N SER A 118 -11.60 -23.40 9.44
CA SER A 118 -12.89 -23.78 8.84
C SER A 118 -13.48 -22.64 8.03
N VAL A 119 -13.43 -21.40 8.56
CA VAL A 119 -13.88 -20.20 7.84
C VAL A 119 -13.02 -19.95 6.60
N ALA A 120 -11.70 -19.98 6.73
CA ALA A 120 -10.78 -19.72 5.62
C ALA A 120 -10.90 -20.81 4.52
N SER A 121 -10.99 -22.09 4.90
CA SER A 121 -11.12 -23.20 3.97
C SER A 121 -12.44 -23.18 3.19
N ASN A 122 -13.53 -22.77 3.86
CA ASN A 122 -14.83 -22.65 3.20
C ASN A 122 -14.81 -21.52 2.17
N LEU A 123 -14.28 -20.35 2.54
CA LEU A 123 -14.15 -19.22 1.64
C LEU A 123 -13.34 -19.60 0.39
N ILE A 124 -12.14 -20.17 0.56
CA ILE A 124 -11.25 -20.44 -0.58
C ILE A 124 -11.76 -21.60 -1.46
N SER A 125 -12.64 -22.45 -0.95
CA SER A 125 -13.23 -23.56 -1.73
C SER A 125 -14.11 -23.08 -2.90
N ASN A 126 -14.53 -21.81 -2.90
CA ASN A 126 -15.27 -21.19 -4.00
C ASN A 126 -14.40 -20.86 -5.23
N ASN A 127 -13.06 -20.93 -5.12
CA ASN A 127 -12.17 -20.84 -6.29
C ASN A 127 -12.16 -22.14 -7.08
N GLN A 128 -12.18 -22.03 -8.41
CA GLN A 128 -12.26 -23.19 -9.29
C GLN A 128 -10.87 -23.77 -9.63
N ASN A 129 -9.88 -22.91 -9.86
CA ASN A 129 -8.53 -23.31 -10.28
C ASN A 129 -7.59 -23.47 -9.08
N ARG A 130 -7.64 -24.64 -8.42
CA ARG A 130 -6.80 -24.95 -7.27
C ARG A 130 -6.43 -26.43 -7.21
N VAL A 131 -5.26 -26.73 -6.64
CA VAL A 131 -4.83 -28.12 -6.40
C VAL A 131 -5.75 -28.83 -5.41
N GLY A 132 -6.36 -28.07 -4.52
CA GLY A 132 -7.22 -28.56 -3.45
C GLY A 132 -6.43 -29.28 -2.35
N LYS A 133 -6.66 -28.85 -1.13
CA LYS A 133 -6.14 -29.47 0.09
C LYS A 133 -7.18 -29.32 1.21
N THR A 134 -7.13 -30.24 2.15
CA THR A 134 -7.96 -30.16 3.36
C THR A 134 -7.04 -29.88 4.54
N LEU A 135 -7.01 -28.62 4.99
CA LEU A 135 -6.21 -28.28 6.16
C LEU A 135 -6.87 -28.82 7.43
N ILE A 136 -6.10 -29.56 8.19
CA ILE A 136 -6.46 -30.05 9.52
C ILE A 136 -5.56 -29.42 10.57
N THR A 137 -6.05 -29.24 11.78
CA THR A 137 -5.23 -28.75 12.90
C THR A 137 -5.44 -29.61 14.13
N THR A 138 -4.39 -29.73 14.91
CA THR A 138 -4.46 -30.32 16.27
C THR A 138 -4.63 -29.24 17.34
N MET A 139 -4.72 -27.97 16.92
CA MET A 139 -5.05 -26.86 17.84
C MET A 139 -6.50 -26.98 18.34
N GLU A 140 -6.80 -26.35 19.47
CA GLU A 140 -8.15 -26.28 20.01
C GLU A 140 -9.13 -25.65 19.01
N GLU A 141 -10.43 -25.87 19.19
CA GLU A 141 -11.47 -25.24 18.35
C GLU A 141 -11.29 -23.72 18.29
N GLY A 142 -10.92 -23.12 19.40
CA GLY A 142 -10.73 -21.68 19.55
C GLY A 142 -12.04 -20.91 19.54
N ASP A 143 -11.92 -19.58 19.56
CA ASP A 143 -13.10 -18.71 19.49
C ASP A 143 -13.70 -18.71 18.07
N LEU A 144 -15.00 -18.44 17.95
CA LEU A 144 -15.65 -18.19 16.67
C LEU A 144 -15.03 -16.96 16.02
N VAL A 145 -15.03 -16.93 14.69
CA VAL A 145 -14.62 -15.74 13.93
C VAL A 145 -15.70 -14.67 14.10
N GLN A 146 -15.32 -13.49 14.58
CA GLN A 146 -16.27 -12.40 14.79
C GLN A 146 -16.53 -11.68 13.47
N LEU A 147 -17.81 -11.42 13.20
CA LEU A 147 -18.28 -10.60 12.09
C LEU A 147 -19.04 -9.39 12.66
N ASN A 148 -18.44 -8.22 12.54
CA ASN A 148 -18.95 -6.99 13.13
C ASN A 148 -19.46 -6.04 12.04
N CYS A 149 -20.68 -5.52 12.19
CA CYS A 149 -21.26 -4.49 11.35
C CYS A 149 -21.26 -3.16 12.10
N PHE A 150 -20.67 -2.12 11.47
CA PHE A 150 -20.62 -0.77 12.01
C PHE A 150 -21.44 0.20 11.14
N LYS A 151 -21.83 1.32 11.73
CA LYS A 151 -22.57 2.34 10.99
C LYS A 151 -21.69 3.00 9.91
N ASN A 152 -20.45 3.32 10.25
CA ASN A 152 -19.49 3.96 9.34
C ASN A 152 -18.05 3.61 9.71
N GLY A 153 -17.07 4.05 8.89
CA GLY A 153 -15.67 3.74 9.10
C GLY A 153 -15.07 4.32 10.40
N LYS A 154 -15.58 5.47 10.89
CA LYS A 154 -15.13 6.02 12.17
C LYS A 154 -15.61 5.14 13.33
N ASP A 155 -16.87 4.70 13.29
CA ASP A 155 -17.41 3.81 14.30
C ASP A 155 -16.69 2.45 14.25
N GLU A 156 -16.29 1.98 13.06
CA GLU A 156 -15.45 0.79 12.89
C GLU A 156 -14.08 0.98 13.58
N ALA A 157 -13.42 2.11 13.38
CA ALA A 157 -12.14 2.41 14.02
C ALA A 157 -12.26 2.53 15.56
N ILE A 158 -13.36 3.11 16.05
CA ILE A 158 -13.67 3.19 17.50
C ILE A 158 -13.90 1.78 18.04
N GLY A 159 -14.78 1.00 17.44
CA GLY A 159 -15.09 -0.35 17.91
C GLY A 159 -13.88 -1.27 17.93
N ILE A 160 -13.02 -1.20 16.90
CA ILE A 160 -11.77 -1.97 16.86
C ILE A 160 -10.81 -1.50 17.95
N SER A 161 -10.62 -0.18 18.16
CA SER A 161 -9.75 0.33 19.22
C SER A 161 -10.22 -0.10 20.61
N ASP A 162 -11.51 -0.05 20.87
CA ASP A 162 -12.11 -0.47 22.15
C ASP A 162 -11.93 -1.99 22.37
N GLU A 163 -12.04 -2.78 21.31
CA GLU A 163 -11.80 -4.23 21.39
C GLU A 163 -10.31 -4.54 21.63
N ILE A 164 -9.40 -3.78 21.02
CA ILE A 164 -7.94 -3.90 21.29
C ILE A 164 -7.67 -3.61 22.77
N GLU A 165 -8.21 -2.56 23.35
CA GLU A 165 -8.04 -2.25 24.77
C GLU A 165 -8.53 -3.40 25.66
N LYS A 166 -9.65 -4.03 25.31
CA LYS A 166 -10.14 -5.22 26.04
C LYS A 166 -9.18 -6.40 25.95
N LYS A 167 -8.54 -6.61 24.76
CA LYS A 167 -7.52 -7.68 24.58
C LYS A 167 -6.27 -7.40 25.40
N ILE A 168 -5.79 -6.15 25.42
CA ILE A 168 -4.63 -5.76 26.24
C ILE A 168 -4.93 -6.00 27.74
N LYS A 169 -6.10 -5.65 28.23
CA LYS A 169 -6.53 -5.99 29.60
C LYS A 169 -6.52 -7.49 29.87
N LYS A 170 -6.71 -8.33 28.85
CA LYS A 170 -6.58 -9.81 28.89
C LYS A 170 -5.16 -10.31 28.63
N LYS A 171 -4.13 -9.46 28.73
CA LYS A 171 -2.69 -9.76 28.58
C LYS A 171 -2.23 -10.15 27.19
N PHE A 172 -2.93 -9.75 26.11
CA PHE A 172 -2.35 -9.78 24.78
C PHE A 172 -1.33 -8.64 24.62
N SER A 173 -0.22 -8.91 23.94
CA SER A 173 0.77 -7.89 23.58
C SER A 173 0.32 -7.11 22.34
N TYR A 174 0.58 -5.80 22.30
CA TYR A 174 0.33 -4.99 21.09
C TYR A 174 1.06 -5.55 19.87
N ASN A 175 2.28 -6.06 20.02
CA ASN A 175 3.05 -6.64 18.92
C ASN A 175 2.37 -7.86 18.28
N ASN A 176 1.50 -8.55 19.01
CA ASN A 176 0.77 -9.73 18.55
C ASN A 176 -0.63 -9.40 18.00
N ILE A 177 -0.94 -8.11 17.82
CA ILE A 177 -2.19 -7.63 17.25
C ILE A 177 -1.89 -6.99 15.89
N ALA A 178 -2.68 -7.35 14.88
CA ALA A 178 -2.60 -6.74 13.56
C ALA A 178 -3.96 -6.25 13.07
N ILE A 179 -3.95 -5.13 12.33
CA ILE A 179 -5.05 -4.63 11.51
C ILE A 179 -4.62 -4.77 10.07
N LEU A 180 -5.31 -5.62 9.32
CA LEU A 180 -4.99 -5.95 7.93
C LEU A 180 -6.02 -5.33 7.00
N VAL A 181 -5.62 -4.32 6.25
CA VAL A 181 -6.47 -3.60 5.30
C VAL A 181 -6.24 -4.08 3.87
N ARG A 182 -7.22 -3.89 2.98
CA ARG A 182 -7.06 -4.17 1.55
C ARG A 182 -6.16 -3.14 0.88
N ALA A 183 -6.33 -1.87 1.19
CA ALA A 183 -5.56 -0.77 0.64
C ALA A 183 -5.08 0.16 1.76
N ILE A 184 -3.88 0.72 1.58
CA ILE A 184 -3.21 1.47 2.64
C ILE A 184 -3.96 2.76 3.04
N PHE A 185 -4.78 3.34 2.16
CA PHE A 185 -5.55 4.53 2.52
C PHE A 185 -6.55 4.28 3.66
N GLN A 186 -7.05 3.04 3.80
CA GLN A 186 -7.97 2.65 4.88
C GLN A 186 -7.36 2.81 6.27
N THR A 187 -6.03 2.92 6.41
CA THR A 187 -5.40 3.06 7.74
C THR A 187 -5.68 4.41 8.39
N ARG A 188 -6.05 5.45 7.62
CA ARG A 188 -6.21 6.81 8.15
C ARG A 188 -7.18 6.89 9.34
N GLU A 189 -8.37 6.33 9.23
CA GLU A 189 -9.37 6.40 10.31
C GLU A 189 -8.88 5.72 11.60
N PHE A 190 -8.11 4.63 11.47
CA PHE A 190 -7.45 3.98 12.61
C PHE A 190 -6.31 4.83 13.16
N GLU A 191 -5.48 5.41 12.29
CA GLU A 191 -4.37 6.30 12.69
C GLU A 191 -4.90 7.51 13.46
N GLU A 192 -5.95 8.18 12.97
CA GLU A 192 -6.62 9.29 13.65
C GLU A 192 -7.16 8.89 15.03
N ARG A 193 -7.86 7.74 15.09
CA ARG A 193 -8.38 7.23 16.37
C ARG A 193 -7.26 6.94 17.33
N PHE A 194 -6.21 6.26 16.89
CA PHE A 194 -5.08 5.86 17.75
C PHE A 194 -4.29 7.07 18.26
N LEU A 195 -4.07 8.06 17.41
CA LEU A 195 -3.48 9.34 17.85
C LEU A 195 -4.31 10.01 18.94
N LYS A 196 -5.64 10.07 18.75
CA LYS A 196 -6.56 10.70 19.70
C LYS A 196 -6.56 10.04 21.09
N ILE A 197 -6.41 8.72 21.15
CA ILE A 197 -6.43 7.96 22.43
C ILE A 197 -5.02 7.59 22.93
N GLY A 198 -3.96 8.00 22.23
CA GLY A 198 -2.57 7.66 22.59
C GLY A 198 -2.21 6.19 22.43
N MET A 199 -2.90 5.45 21.53
CA MET A 199 -2.64 4.03 21.30
C MET A 199 -1.44 3.85 20.35
N PRO A 200 -0.39 3.11 20.75
CA PRO A 200 0.83 2.99 19.95
C PRO A 200 0.63 2.06 18.76
N TYR A 201 1.05 2.49 17.56
CA TYR A 201 0.95 1.71 16.34
C TYR A 201 2.14 1.92 15.41
N ARG A 202 2.30 1.03 14.44
CA ARG A 202 3.25 1.16 13.31
C ARG A 202 2.62 0.68 12.01
N ILE A 203 3.04 1.30 10.90
CA ILE A 203 2.67 0.87 9.55
C ILE A 203 3.79 0.01 8.99
N LEU A 204 3.50 -1.24 8.65
CA LEU A 204 4.45 -2.15 8.01
C LEU A 204 4.27 -2.14 6.49
N GLY A 205 5.37 -1.96 5.77
CA GLY A 205 5.35 -1.87 4.30
C GLY A 205 4.82 -0.55 3.75
N GLY A 206 4.76 0.49 4.58
CA GLY A 206 4.30 1.83 4.20
C GLY A 206 4.74 2.88 5.20
N THR A 207 4.29 4.11 4.96
CA THR A 207 4.48 5.26 5.86
C THR A 207 3.14 5.68 6.45
N LYS A 208 3.17 6.33 7.61
CA LYS A 208 1.99 6.92 8.24
C LYS A 208 1.31 7.90 7.30
N PHE A 209 0.01 8.11 7.48
CA PHE A 209 -0.80 8.88 6.54
C PHE A 209 -0.22 10.26 6.24
N TYR A 210 0.05 11.06 7.28
CA TYR A 210 0.61 12.41 7.11
C TYR A 210 2.09 12.45 6.69
N GLU A 211 2.78 11.31 6.67
CA GLU A 211 4.17 11.20 6.22
C GLU A 211 4.31 10.78 4.76
N ARG A 212 3.23 10.34 4.12
CA ARG A 212 3.23 9.94 2.69
C ARG A 212 3.64 11.12 1.81
N ALA A 213 4.41 10.85 0.77
CA ALA A 213 5.01 11.88 -0.07
C ALA A 213 3.97 12.83 -0.68
N GLU A 214 2.90 12.30 -1.25
CA GLU A 214 1.79 13.06 -1.86
C GLU A 214 1.01 13.87 -0.83
N ILE A 215 0.87 13.36 0.40
CA ILE A 215 0.21 14.07 1.50
C ILE A 215 1.09 15.22 1.99
N LYS A 216 2.39 14.97 2.18
CA LYS A 216 3.36 16.03 2.50
C LYS A 216 3.40 17.13 1.43
N ASP A 217 3.25 16.77 0.15
CA ASP A 217 3.20 17.74 -0.94
C ASP A 217 1.94 18.61 -0.84
N CYS A 218 0.77 18.01 -0.60
CA CYS A 218 -0.49 18.73 -0.39
C CYS A 218 -0.42 19.66 0.82
N ILE A 219 0.12 19.16 1.94
CA ILE A 219 0.31 19.94 3.16
C ILE A 219 1.28 21.09 2.92
N ALA A 220 2.36 20.90 2.16
CA ALA A 220 3.31 21.95 1.83
C ALA A 220 2.64 23.07 1.01
N TYR A 221 1.77 22.74 0.03
CA TYR A 221 0.97 23.77 -0.65
C TYR A 221 0.09 24.55 0.34
N LEU A 222 -0.64 23.86 1.21
CA LEU A 222 -1.52 24.49 2.20
C LEU A 222 -0.74 25.38 3.19
N ARG A 223 0.41 24.89 3.68
CA ARG A 223 1.29 25.65 4.59
C ARG A 223 1.81 26.92 3.95
N LEU A 224 2.30 26.85 2.71
CA LEU A 224 2.83 28.01 2.00
C LEU A 224 1.74 29.05 1.68
N ILE A 225 0.50 28.58 1.41
CA ILE A 225 -0.65 29.47 1.23
C ILE A 225 -1.04 30.14 2.55
N HIS A 226 -1.02 29.41 3.65
CA HIS A 226 -1.37 29.93 4.98
C HIS A 226 -0.28 30.85 5.52
N GLN A 227 1.00 30.53 5.30
CA GLN A 227 2.14 31.24 5.91
C GLN A 227 3.24 31.53 4.88
N GLU A 228 3.51 32.81 4.60
CA GLU A 228 4.52 33.28 3.61
C GLU A 228 5.98 32.86 3.90
N LYS A 229 6.30 32.55 5.16
CA LYS A 229 7.68 32.33 5.60
C LYS A 229 8.07 30.87 5.73
N ASP A 230 7.32 29.94 5.11
CA ASP A 230 7.60 28.52 5.17
C ASP A 230 8.54 28.09 4.04
N ASP A 231 9.83 28.31 4.26
CA ASP A 231 10.88 27.99 3.28
C ASP A 231 10.96 26.47 2.97
N LEU A 232 10.70 25.60 3.97
CA LEU A 232 10.68 24.16 3.76
C LEU A 232 9.52 23.73 2.85
N ALA A 233 8.34 24.30 3.06
CA ALA A 233 7.19 24.05 2.20
C ALA A 233 7.45 24.59 0.79
N PHE A 234 8.03 25.78 0.66
CA PHE A 234 8.40 26.38 -0.63
C PHE A 234 9.36 25.48 -1.41
N GLU A 235 10.46 25.05 -0.79
CA GLU A 235 11.46 24.18 -1.41
C GLU A 235 10.87 22.85 -1.88
N ARG A 236 9.98 22.28 -1.08
CA ARG A 236 9.34 21.02 -1.41
C ARG A 236 8.49 21.06 -2.68
N ILE A 237 7.75 22.15 -2.90
CA ILE A 237 6.74 22.21 -3.98
C ILE A 237 7.16 23.07 -5.18
N ILE A 238 8.21 23.86 -5.09
CA ILE A 238 8.62 24.78 -6.16
C ILE A 238 8.81 24.09 -7.52
N ASN A 239 9.31 22.86 -7.54
CA ASN A 239 9.54 22.07 -8.76
C ASN A 239 8.77 20.73 -8.76
N ASN A 240 7.70 20.66 -7.98
CA ASN A 240 6.81 19.50 -7.93
C ASN A 240 5.34 19.95 -8.06
N PRO A 241 4.74 19.80 -9.27
CA PRO A 241 5.24 19.24 -10.54
C PRO A 241 6.44 19.97 -11.15
N LYS A 242 7.14 19.34 -12.11
CA LYS A 242 8.33 19.92 -12.76
C LYS A 242 8.01 21.22 -13.49
N ARG A 243 8.71 22.32 -13.11
CA ARG A 243 8.57 23.68 -13.67
C ARG A 243 9.85 24.21 -14.30
N SER A 244 10.76 23.32 -14.69
CA SER A 244 12.09 23.67 -15.22
C SER A 244 12.97 24.45 -14.23
N ILE A 245 12.70 24.34 -12.94
CA ILE A 245 13.48 24.91 -11.86
C ILE A 245 14.40 23.80 -11.35
N GLY A 246 15.67 23.83 -11.79
CA GLY A 246 16.67 22.84 -11.39
C GLY A 246 17.45 23.27 -10.14
N ASP A 247 18.26 22.34 -9.62
CA ASP A 247 19.07 22.53 -8.41
C ASP A 247 19.93 23.79 -8.43
N SER A 248 20.52 24.13 -9.61
CA SER A 248 21.31 25.35 -9.76
C SER A 248 20.48 26.62 -9.56
N THR A 249 19.23 26.64 -10.02
CA THR A 249 18.34 27.79 -9.82
C THR A 249 17.94 27.91 -8.35
N LEU A 250 17.59 26.75 -7.74
CA LEU A 250 17.23 26.71 -6.32
C LEU A 250 18.40 27.16 -5.43
N LYS A 251 19.62 26.71 -5.72
CA LYS A 251 20.83 27.15 -5.03
C LYS A 251 21.03 28.65 -5.11
N ASN A 252 20.87 29.26 -6.29
CA ASN A 252 20.97 30.70 -6.46
C ASN A 252 19.90 31.46 -5.64
N ILE A 253 18.67 30.93 -5.55
CA ILE A 253 17.61 31.51 -4.71
C ILE A 253 18.01 31.46 -3.24
N HIS A 254 18.59 30.35 -2.77
CA HIS A 254 19.09 30.23 -1.39
C HIS A 254 20.23 31.21 -1.10
N GLU A 255 21.19 31.36 -2.00
CA GLU A 255 22.30 32.31 -1.84
C GLU A 255 21.76 33.73 -1.78
N PHE A 256 20.90 34.12 -2.72
CA PHE A 256 20.27 35.46 -2.73
C PHE A 256 19.39 35.72 -1.47
N SER A 257 18.65 34.71 -1.03
CA SER A 257 17.87 34.77 0.21
C SER A 257 18.73 35.07 1.43
N LYS A 258 19.88 34.40 1.56
CA LYS A 258 20.84 34.58 2.64
C LYS A 258 21.47 35.95 2.62
N GLU A 259 21.97 36.39 1.44
CA GLU A 259 22.64 37.67 1.27
C GLU A 259 21.73 38.87 1.58
N ASN A 260 20.42 38.73 1.29
CA ASN A 260 19.45 39.80 1.46
C ASN A 260 18.57 39.66 2.71
N ASN A 261 18.79 38.61 3.53
CA ASN A 261 17.98 38.32 4.72
C ASN A 261 16.46 38.22 4.42
N LEU A 262 16.12 37.49 3.38
CA LEU A 262 14.75 37.24 2.87
C LEU A 262 14.38 35.77 2.99
N ASN A 263 13.07 35.47 3.08
CA ASN A 263 12.60 34.10 2.84
C ASN A 263 12.68 33.74 1.35
N LEU A 264 12.60 32.45 1.02
CA LEU A 264 12.79 31.96 -0.36
C LEU A 264 11.73 32.50 -1.34
N GLU A 265 10.49 32.69 -0.89
CA GLU A 265 9.41 33.27 -1.72
C GLU A 265 9.75 34.73 -2.10
N ARG A 266 10.09 35.56 -1.13
CA ARG A 266 10.46 36.98 -1.35
C ARG A 266 11.76 37.10 -2.14
N ALA A 267 12.74 36.26 -1.88
CA ALA A 267 13.95 36.19 -2.66
C ALA A 267 13.64 35.88 -4.12
N SER A 268 12.77 34.90 -4.37
CA SER A 268 12.34 34.54 -5.72
C SER A 268 11.65 35.69 -6.44
N ILE A 269 10.76 36.42 -5.77
CA ILE A 269 10.06 37.58 -6.32
C ILE A 269 11.09 38.67 -6.73
N LYS A 270 12.02 39.05 -5.82
CA LYS A 270 13.04 40.03 -6.14
C LYS A 270 13.98 39.63 -7.28
N MET A 271 14.38 38.35 -7.31
CA MET A 271 15.19 37.83 -8.41
C MET A 271 14.46 37.86 -9.76
N LEU A 272 13.14 37.65 -9.77
CA LEU A 272 12.31 37.79 -10.96
C LEU A 272 12.24 39.26 -11.44
N GLU A 273 12.03 40.19 -10.53
CA GLU A 273 12.00 41.65 -10.78
C GLU A 273 13.33 42.15 -11.34
N GLN A 274 14.43 41.64 -10.77
CA GLN A 274 15.81 42.04 -11.19
C GLN A 274 16.33 41.21 -12.40
N ASN A 275 15.51 40.36 -12.99
CA ASN A 275 15.88 39.49 -14.12
C ASN A 275 17.12 38.60 -13.88
N LEU A 276 17.32 38.13 -12.65
CA LEU A 276 18.45 37.27 -12.25
C LEU A 276 18.21 35.78 -12.53
N ILE A 277 17.00 35.39 -12.95
CA ILE A 277 16.62 34.01 -13.24
C ILE A 277 16.78 33.72 -14.73
N LYS A 278 17.35 32.54 -15.06
CA LYS A 278 17.49 32.07 -16.44
C LYS A 278 16.14 31.99 -17.15
N PRO A 279 16.03 32.33 -18.46
CA PRO A 279 14.74 32.44 -19.17
C PRO A 279 13.82 31.22 -19.02
N LYS A 280 14.36 30.02 -19.12
CA LYS A 280 13.56 28.78 -19.01
C LYS A 280 12.95 28.57 -17.62
N ALA A 281 13.69 28.86 -16.56
CA ALA A 281 13.21 28.77 -15.17
C ALA A 281 12.33 29.96 -14.79
N LYS A 282 12.56 31.15 -15.39
CA LYS A 282 11.83 32.37 -15.12
C LYS A 282 10.32 32.22 -15.34
N ILE A 283 9.91 31.60 -16.44
CA ILE A 283 8.49 31.37 -16.77
C ILE A 283 7.85 30.48 -15.70
N GLY A 284 8.46 29.33 -15.39
CA GLY A 284 7.92 28.40 -14.40
C GLY A 284 7.85 28.99 -13.00
N LEU A 285 8.90 29.74 -12.59
CA LEU A 285 8.92 30.39 -11.29
C LEU A 285 7.89 31.50 -11.18
N SER A 286 7.75 32.34 -12.22
CA SER A 286 6.75 33.41 -12.25
C SER A 286 5.32 32.87 -12.16
N LEU A 287 4.99 31.83 -12.93
CA LEU A 287 3.69 31.18 -12.85
C LEU A 287 3.43 30.61 -11.46
N PHE A 288 4.41 29.94 -10.87
CA PHE A 288 4.28 29.35 -9.53
C PHE A 288 4.02 30.43 -8.47
N ILE A 289 4.82 31.50 -8.42
CA ILE A 289 4.65 32.60 -7.46
C ILE A 289 3.28 33.26 -7.62
N ASN A 290 2.88 33.60 -8.86
CA ASN A 290 1.57 34.20 -9.13
C ASN A 290 0.42 33.28 -8.67
N SER A 291 0.56 31.98 -8.84
CA SER A 291 -0.44 31.01 -8.37
C SER A 291 -0.55 31.01 -6.83
N ILE A 292 0.59 30.98 -6.12
CA ILE A 292 0.61 31.05 -4.65
C ILE A 292 -0.08 32.33 -4.14
N ILE A 293 0.26 33.48 -4.72
CA ILE A 293 -0.36 34.76 -4.36
C ILE A 293 -1.88 34.74 -4.62
N LYS A 294 -2.29 34.21 -5.77
CA LYS A 294 -3.72 34.07 -6.10
C LYS A 294 -4.44 33.18 -5.07
N TRP A 295 -3.93 31.99 -4.77
CA TRP A 295 -4.56 31.07 -3.83
C TRP A 295 -4.61 31.62 -2.40
N ARG A 296 -3.59 32.36 -1.99
CA ARG A 296 -3.56 33.08 -0.70
C ARG A 296 -4.65 34.14 -0.63
N ASN A 297 -4.86 34.91 -1.70
CA ASN A 297 -5.96 35.88 -1.80
C ASN A 297 -7.33 35.20 -1.81
N ASP A 298 -7.46 34.06 -2.46
CA ASP A 298 -8.70 33.26 -2.46
C ASP A 298 -9.06 32.77 -1.05
N LEU A 299 -8.05 32.38 -0.24
CA LEU A 299 -8.25 31.99 1.16
C LEU A 299 -8.64 33.17 2.04
N THR A 300 -7.91 34.30 1.97
CA THR A 300 -8.03 35.41 2.91
C THR A 300 -9.16 36.37 2.55
N ILE A 301 -9.27 36.78 1.29
CA ILE A 301 -10.23 37.80 0.83
C ILE A 301 -11.58 37.17 0.49
N LYS A 302 -11.58 36.08 -0.27
CA LYS A 302 -12.80 35.39 -0.68
C LYS A 302 -13.34 34.41 0.35
N LYS A 303 -12.60 34.19 1.46
CA LYS A 303 -12.94 33.21 2.51
C LYS A 303 -13.33 31.84 1.94
N SER A 304 -12.57 31.40 0.93
CA SER A 304 -12.83 30.12 0.28
C SER A 304 -12.70 28.98 1.28
N ASN A 305 -13.59 27.99 1.17
CA ASN A 305 -13.48 26.79 1.97
C ASN A 305 -12.12 26.11 1.69
N HIS A 306 -11.38 25.75 2.75
CA HIS A 306 -10.03 25.20 2.68
C HIS A 306 -9.95 23.89 1.89
N ILE A 307 -11.01 23.09 1.87
CA ILE A 307 -11.09 21.83 1.09
C ILE A 307 -11.16 22.15 -0.40
N LYS A 308 -12.07 23.08 -0.78
CA LYS A 308 -12.22 23.54 -2.17
C LYS A 308 -10.95 24.22 -2.66
N LEU A 309 -10.26 24.94 -1.76
CA LEU A 309 -8.96 25.55 -2.06
C LEU A 309 -7.94 24.49 -2.45
N LEU A 310 -7.79 23.42 -1.65
CA LEU A 310 -6.85 22.34 -2.00
C LEU A 310 -7.19 21.67 -3.34
N GLN A 311 -8.46 21.44 -3.64
CA GLN A 311 -8.86 20.92 -4.95
C GLN A 311 -8.41 21.82 -6.10
N ILE A 312 -8.66 23.12 -5.99
CA ILE A 312 -8.22 24.13 -6.98
C ILE A 312 -6.70 24.13 -7.12
N VAL A 313 -5.96 24.11 -6.00
CA VAL A 313 -4.51 24.08 -5.98
C VAL A 313 -3.95 22.87 -6.69
N LEU A 314 -4.49 21.68 -6.44
CA LEU A 314 -4.05 20.42 -7.07
C LEU A 314 -4.30 20.40 -8.59
N ASP A 315 -5.41 20.99 -9.04
CA ASP A 315 -5.73 21.08 -10.46
C ASP A 315 -4.91 22.17 -11.17
N GLU A 316 -4.89 23.39 -10.64
CA GLU A 316 -4.18 24.52 -11.27
C GLU A 316 -2.65 24.37 -11.21
N SER A 317 -2.09 23.73 -10.19
CA SER A 317 -0.66 23.41 -10.12
C SER A 317 -0.22 22.34 -11.11
N GLY A 318 -1.18 21.57 -11.66
CA GLY A 318 -0.93 20.39 -12.50
C GLY A 318 -0.56 19.14 -11.71
N TYR A 319 -0.70 19.16 -10.37
CA TYR A 319 -0.33 18.02 -9.51
C TYR A 319 -1.23 16.80 -9.78
N SER A 320 -2.55 17.03 -9.84
CA SER A 320 -3.53 15.98 -10.21
C SER A 320 -3.23 15.39 -11.60
N ALA A 321 -2.91 16.23 -12.58
CA ALA A 321 -2.57 15.79 -13.93
C ALA A 321 -1.27 14.98 -13.96
N MET A 322 -0.27 15.38 -13.19
CA MET A 322 1.00 14.66 -13.08
C MET A 322 0.80 13.22 -12.56
N LEU A 323 -0.04 13.03 -11.57
CA LEU A 323 -0.35 11.70 -11.04
C LEU A 323 -1.18 10.86 -12.01
N LYS A 324 -2.17 11.46 -12.69
CA LYS A 324 -3.02 10.76 -13.67
C LYS A 324 -2.27 10.33 -14.93
N ASN A 325 -1.26 11.08 -15.36
CA ASN A 325 -0.51 10.80 -16.60
C ASN A 325 0.44 9.60 -16.51
N LYS A 326 0.77 9.14 -15.31
CA LYS A 326 1.53 7.92 -15.12
C LYS A 326 0.55 6.81 -14.73
N LYS A 327 0.21 5.93 -15.67
CA LYS A 327 -0.56 4.70 -15.39
C LYS A 327 0.32 3.72 -14.61
N ASP A 328 0.42 3.94 -13.31
CA ASP A 328 1.15 3.14 -12.36
C ASP A 328 0.25 2.92 -11.14
N LEU A 329 0.21 1.70 -10.63
CA LEU A 329 -0.57 1.34 -9.43
C LEU A 329 -0.24 2.25 -8.23
N ASP A 330 1.03 2.67 -8.11
CA ASP A 330 1.44 3.59 -7.06
C ASP A 330 0.75 4.96 -7.17
N ASN A 331 0.54 5.47 -8.38
CA ASN A 331 -0.11 6.77 -8.56
C ASN A 331 -1.62 6.73 -8.29
N GLU A 332 -2.26 5.60 -8.52
CA GLU A 332 -3.66 5.42 -8.14
C GLU A 332 -3.82 5.43 -6.61
N ASN A 333 -2.98 4.70 -5.90
CA ASN A 333 -2.94 4.73 -4.44
C ASN A 333 -2.69 6.15 -3.91
N ARG A 334 -1.83 6.93 -4.58
CA ARG A 334 -1.59 8.34 -4.21
C ARG A 334 -2.81 9.21 -4.42
N LEU A 335 -3.55 9.01 -5.51
CA LEU A 335 -4.81 9.73 -5.75
C LEU A 335 -5.87 9.37 -4.70
N GLU A 336 -5.97 8.11 -4.29
CA GLU A 336 -6.85 7.69 -3.19
C GLU A 336 -6.42 8.33 -1.85
N ASN A 337 -5.12 8.37 -1.57
CA ASN A 337 -4.60 9.07 -0.38
C ASN A 337 -4.96 10.57 -0.38
N ILE A 338 -4.92 11.24 -1.53
CA ILE A 338 -5.33 12.64 -1.64
C ILE A 338 -6.84 12.82 -1.43
N LYS A 339 -7.66 11.91 -1.95
CA LYS A 339 -9.11 11.94 -1.69
C LYS A 339 -9.39 11.76 -0.20
N GLU A 340 -8.65 10.88 0.44
CA GLU A 340 -8.76 10.64 1.87
C GLU A 340 -8.31 11.87 2.68
N LEU A 341 -7.28 12.59 2.23
CA LEU A 341 -6.87 13.88 2.83
C LEU A 341 -8.00 14.91 2.74
N LEU A 342 -8.63 15.06 1.57
CA LEU A 342 -9.77 15.96 1.38
C LEU A 342 -10.95 15.58 2.29
N SER A 343 -11.12 14.28 2.54
CA SER A 343 -12.10 13.76 3.50
C SER A 343 -11.76 14.17 4.94
N ALA A 344 -10.50 13.95 5.35
CA ALA A 344 -10.02 14.34 6.67
C ALA A 344 -10.21 15.84 6.95
N MET A 345 -9.89 16.68 5.97
CA MET A 345 -10.01 18.15 6.11
C MET A 345 -11.43 18.61 6.44
N LYS A 346 -12.48 17.84 6.13
CA LYS A 346 -13.87 18.19 6.45
C LYS A 346 -14.20 18.14 7.94
N GLU A 347 -13.37 17.47 8.72
CA GLU A 347 -13.52 17.38 10.17
C GLU A 347 -13.08 18.67 10.90
N PHE A 348 -12.47 19.59 10.16
CA PHE A 348 -11.90 20.84 10.71
C PHE A 348 -12.65 22.06 10.16
N ASP A 349 -12.92 23.00 11.03
CA ASP A 349 -13.65 24.22 10.69
C ASP A 349 -12.88 25.14 9.72
N ASN A 350 -11.56 25.12 9.78
CA ASN A 350 -10.68 25.97 8.98
C ASN A 350 -9.31 25.33 8.73
N LEU A 351 -8.51 25.99 7.87
CA LEU A 351 -7.18 25.51 7.49
C LEU A 351 -6.20 25.48 8.66
N GLU A 352 -6.28 26.46 9.56
CA GLU A 352 -5.37 26.61 10.70
C GLU A 352 -5.49 25.40 11.65
N SER A 353 -6.71 25.08 12.08
CA SER A 353 -6.98 23.93 12.96
C SER A 353 -6.57 22.59 12.33
N PHE A 354 -6.73 22.47 11.02
CA PHE A 354 -6.24 21.29 10.28
C PHE A 354 -4.70 21.20 10.31
N LEU A 355 -3.98 22.31 10.01
CA LEU A 355 -2.52 22.32 10.00
C LEU A 355 -1.92 22.09 11.40
N GLU A 356 -2.55 22.61 12.45
CA GLU A 356 -2.19 22.31 13.84
C GLU A 356 -2.32 20.84 14.16
N HIS A 357 -3.45 20.22 13.78
CA HIS A 357 -3.65 18.78 13.94
C HIS A 357 -2.57 17.97 13.25
N VAL A 358 -2.25 18.28 11.97
CA VAL A 358 -1.18 17.62 11.21
C VAL A 358 0.17 17.76 11.92
N SER A 359 0.47 18.93 12.45
CA SER A 359 1.72 19.16 13.19
C SER A 359 1.82 18.28 14.43
N LEU A 360 0.74 18.18 15.20
CA LEU A 360 0.66 17.29 16.37
C LEU A 360 0.78 15.81 15.95
N ALA A 361 0.05 15.38 14.92
CA ALA A 361 0.05 14.00 14.44
C ALA A 361 1.44 13.53 13.99
N THR A 362 2.26 14.43 13.43
CA THR A 362 3.62 14.12 12.99
C THR A 362 4.67 14.20 14.08
N SER A 363 4.41 14.88 15.20
CA SER A 363 5.36 15.06 16.30
C SER A 363 5.32 13.95 17.37
N VAL A 364 4.17 13.31 17.58
CA VAL A 364 3.93 12.35 18.69
C VAL A 364 4.75 11.06 18.58
N ASP A 365 5.35 10.77 17.44
CA ASP A 365 5.88 9.43 17.13
C ASP A 365 7.37 9.21 17.38
N GLN A 366 8.10 10.24 17.76
CA GLN A 366 9.57 10.14 17.87
C GLN A 366 10.05 9.47 19.18
N GLU A 367 9.17 9.23 20.15
CA GLU A 367 9.58 8.85 21.53
C GLU A 367 9.10 7.47 22.00
N TRP A 368 8.23 6.74 21.24
CA TRP A 368 7.73 5.45 21.73
C TRP A 368 8.60 4.27 21.29
N ASP A 369 9.37 3.70 22.20
CA ASP A 369 10.24 2.53 21.99
C ASP A 369 9.61 1.20 22.46
N GLY A 370 8.32 1.22 22.83
CA GLY A 370 7.58 0.06 23.35
C GLY A 370 6.87 -0.78 22.26
N GLU A 371 6.05 -1.70 22.73
CA GLU A 371 5.19 -2.53 21.86
C GLU A 371 4.19 -1.68 21.06
N LYS A 372 3.98 -2.02 19.79
CA LYS A 372 3.11 -1.28 18.86
C LYS A 372 2.17 -2.23 18.12
N ILE A 373 0.93 -1.79 17.90
CA ILE A 373 -0.04 -2.47 17.02
C ILE A 373 0.49 -2.43 15.58
N ASN A 374 0.36 -3.54 14.87
CA ASN A 374 0.78 -3.64 13.48
C ASN A 374 -0.37 -3.29 12.54
N MET A 375 -0.23 -2.29 11.70
CA MET A 375 -1.15 -2.01 10.60
C MET A 375 -0.45 -2.21 9.27
N MET A 376 -1.10 -2.91 8.34
CA MET A 376 -0.53 -3.19 7.01
C MET A 376 -1.61 -3.65 6.05
N THR A 377 -1.25 -3.73 4.76
CA THR A 377 -2.14 -4.41 3.80
C THR A 377 -2.09 -5.92 4.00
N MET A 378 -3.17 -6.62 3.61
CA MET A 378 -3.20 -8.09 3.60
C MET A 378 -2.06 -8.70 2.76
N HIS A 379 -1.65 -8.01 1.67
CA HIS A 379 -0.49 -8.42 0.88
C HIS A 379 0.82 -8.40 1.68
N ALA A 380 1.04 -7.34 2.45
CA ALA A 380 2.24 -7.20 3.29
C ALA A 380 2.25 -8.18 4.47
N ALA A 381 1.09 -8.70 4.85
CA ALA A 381 0.94 -9.66 5.94
C ALA A 381 1.30 -11.11 5.52
N LYS A 382 1.50 -11.38 4.22
CA LYS A 382 1.94 -12.71 3.78
C LYS A 382 3.26 -13.09 4.44
N GLY A 383 3.34 -14.31 4.99
CA GLY A 383 4.50 -14.78 5.77
C GLY A 383 4.50 -14.38 7.25
N LEU A 384 3.69 -13.40 7.66
CA LEU A 384 3.54 -13.00 9.06
C LEU A 384 2.42 -13.76 9.76
N GLU A 385 2.35 -13.65 11.11
CA GLU A 385 1.31 -14.27 11.91
C GLU A 385 1.14 -13.54 13.24
N PHE A 386 -0.11 -13.43 13.72
CA PHE A 386 -0.47 -12.65 14.90
C PHE A 386 -1.49 -13.41 15.76
N ASP A 387 -1.50 -13.16 17.07
CA ASP A 387 -2.49 -13.77 17.96
C ASP A 387 -3.92 -13.29 17.64
N VAL A 388 -4.06 -12.00 17.34
CA VAL A 388 -5.33 -11.35 17.03
C VAL A 388 -5.20 -10.57 15.72
N VAL A 389 -6.11 -10.81 14.79
CA VAL A 389 -6.15 -10.13 13.49
C VAL A 389 -7.51 -9.48 13.31
N PHE A 390 -7.50 -8.18 13.04
CA PHE A 390 -8.64 -7.41 12.59
C PHE A 390 -8.59 -7.24 11.07
N LEU A 391 -9.70 -7.46 10.40
CA LEU A 391 -9.90 -7.42 8.96
C LEU A 391 -11.03 -6.45 8.61
N PRO A 392 -10.79 -5.12 8.69
CA PRO A 392 -11.82 -4.12 8.42
C PRO A 392 -12.07 -3.91 6.94
N GLY A 393 -13.24 -3.32 6.64
CA GLY A 393 -13.57 -2.85 5.30
C GLY A 393 -13.96 -3.98 4.34
N TRP A 394 -14.64 -5.01 4.79
CA TRP A 394 -15.19 -6.07 3.95
C TRP A 394 -16.48 -5.59 3.27
N GLU A 395 -16.32 -4.77 2.24
CA GLU A 395 -17.40 -4.08 1.50
C GLU A 395 -17.19 -4.22 0.00
N GLU A 396 -18.28 -4.38 -0.75
CA GLU A 396 -18.23 -4.42 -2.22
C GLU A 396 -17.53 -3.19 -2.81
N GLY A 397 -16.64 -3.44 -3.78
CA GLY A 397 -15.85 -2.39 -4.42
C GLY A 397 -14.56 -2.02 -3.67
N LEU A 398 -14.55 -2.19 -2.35
CA LEU A 398 -13.36 -2.02 -1.51
C LEU A 398 -12.62 -3.35 -1.33
N PHE A 399 -13.35 -4.39 -0.95
CA PHE A 399 -12.86 -5.77 -0.85
C PHE A 399 -13.99 -6.79 -1.08
N PRO A 400 -14.07 -7.46 -2.25
CA PRO A 400 -13.06 -7.46 -3.33
C PRO A 400 -12.92 -6.10 -4.02
N HIS A 401 -11.69 -5.77 -4.43
CA HIS A 401 -11.41 -4.49 -5.05
C HIS A 401 -12.00 -4.43 -6.46
N GLN A 402 -12.84 -3.41 -6.73
CA GLN A 402 -13.60 -3.28 -7.98
C GLN A 402 -12.72 -3.40 -9.23
N LYS A 403 -11.58 -2.72 -9.23
CA LYS A 403 -10.66 -2.71 -10.37
C LYS A 403 -10.06 -4.09 -10.67
N SER A 404 -9.79 -4.91 -9.64
CA SER A 404 -9.29 -6.28 -9.85
C SER A 404 -10.29 -7.12 -10.63
N ILE A 405 -11.59 -6.92 -10.37
CA ILE A 405 -12.68 -7.60 -11.07
C ILE A 405 -12.83 -7.05 -12.50
N GLU A 406 -12.79 -5.74 -12.68
CA GLU A 406 -12.93 -5.09 -13.99
C GLU A 406 -11.80 -5.47 -14.96
N GLU A 407 -10.55 -5.55 -14.48
CA GLU A 407 -9.39 -5.85 -15.32
C GLU A 407 -9.22 -7.34 -15.62
N LYS A 408 -9.54 -8.23 -14.65
CA LYS A 408 -9.24 -9.67 -14.76
C LYS A 408 -10.46 -10.58 -14.67
N GLY A 409 -11.66 -10.01 -14.51
CA GLY A 409 -12.90 -10.78 -14.38
C GLY A 409 -12.86 -11.78 -13.23
N GLN A 410 -13.24 -13.03 -13.53
CA GLN A 410 -13.26 -14.12 -12.55
C GLN A 410 -11.89 -14.41 -11.93
N ASN A 411 -10.80 -14.32 -12.71
CA ASN A 411 -9.46 -14.52 -12.18
C ASN A 411 -9.08 -13.44 -11.13
N GLY A 412 -9.54 -12.19 -11.33
CA GLY A 412 -9.38 -11.13 -10.36
C GLY A 412 -10.15 -11.40 -9.06
N LEU A 413 -11.39 -11.88 -9.16
CA LEU A 413 -12.19 -12.26 -8.00
C LEU A 413 -11.55 -13.41 -7.22
N GLU A 414 -11.02 -14.43 -7.92
CA GLU A 414 -10.31 -15.54 -7.30
C GLU A 414 -9.02 -15.11 -6.60
N GLU A 415 -8.28 -14.13 -7.15
CA GLU A 415 -7.09 -13.56 -6.50
C GLU A 415 -7.47 -12.77 -5.23
N GLU A 416 -8.54 -11.96 -5.27
CA GLU A 416 -9.06 -11.26 -4.10
C GLU A 416 -9.54 -12.25 -3.01
N ARG A 417 -10.13 -13.39 -3.40
CA ARG A 417 -10.53 -14.45 -2.45
C ARG A 417 -9.30 -15.13 -1.82
N ARG A 418 -8.22 -15.34 -2.58
CA ARG A 418 -6.94 -15.81 -2.00
C ARG A 418 -6.38 -14.79 -1.01
N LEU A 419 -6.53 -13.50 -1.31
CA LEU A 419 -6.09 -12.45 -0.40
C LEU A 419 -6.90 -12.45 0.90
N ALA A 420 -8.22 -12.69 0.83
CA ALA A 420 -9.06 -12.87 2.00
C ALA A 420 -8.63 -14.10 2.81
N TYR A 421 -8.39 -15.22 2.14
CA TYR A 421 -7.85 -16.43 2.76
C TYR A 421 -6.51 -16.17 3.48
N VAL A 422 -5.59 -15.46 2.81
CA VAL A 422 -4.31 -15.05 3.42
C VAL A 422 -4.58 -14.22 4.67
N GLY A 423 -5.42 -13.20 4.60
CA GLY A 423 -5.74 -12.32 5.73
C GLY A 423 -6.26 -13.10 6.94
N ILE A 424 -7.28 -13.95 6.75
CA ILE A 424 -7.87 -14.77 7.82
C ILE A 424 -6.83 -15.71 8.44
N THR A 425 -6.03 -16.37 7.61
CA THR A 425 -5.03 -17.36 8.07
C THR A 425 -3.79 -16.73 8.72
N ARG A 426 -3.70 -15.39 8.81
CA ARG A 426 -2.66 -14.73 9.64
C ARG A 426 -2.98 -14.81 11.13
N ALA A 427 -4.24 -15.07 11.49
CA ALA A 427 -4.68 -15.17 12.88
C ALA A 427 -4.34 -16.54 13.47
N LYS A 428 -3.76 -16.53 14.68
CA LYS A 428 -3.53 -17.74 15.49
C LYS A 428 -4.74 -18.07 16.34
N LYS A 429 -5.25 -17.09 17.08
CA LYS A 429 -6.26 -17.28 18.13
C LYS A 429 -7.59 -16.62 17.81
N LYS A 430 -7.55 -15.41 17.23
CA LYS A 430 -8.78 -14.63 16.97
C LYS A 430 -8.70 -13.91 15.63
N ALA A 431 -9.74 -14.07 14.82
CA ALA A 431 -9.97 -13.28 13.62
C ALA A 431 -11.27 -12.49 13.79
N ILE A 432 -11.23 -11.20 13.51
CA ILE A 432 -12.34 -10.27 13.61
C ILE A 432 -12.50 -9.59 12.25
N ILE A 433 -13.56 -9.92 11.54
CA ILE A 433 -13.92 -9.33 10.25
C ILE A 433 -14.93 -8.22 10.53
N SER A 434 -14.80 -7.08 9.84
CA SER A 434 -15.77 -6.01 9.95
C SER A 434 -16.05 -5.31 8.65
N PHE A 435 -17.23 -4.69 8.59
CA PHE A 435 -17.68 -3.84 7.49
C PHE A 435 -18.53 -2.70 8.01
N SER A 436 -18.67 -1.64 7.23
CA SER A 436 -19.47 -0.47 7.56
C SER A 436 -20.65 -0.33 6.59
N MET A 437 -21.80 0.10 7.07
CA MET A 437 -22.97 0.35 6.22
C MET A 437 -22.83 1.59 5.36
N ASN A 438 -22.01 2.55 5.80
CA ASN A 438 -21.75 3.79 5.08
C ASN A 438 -20.26 4.12 5.13
N ARG A 439 -19.72 4.58 4.02
CA ARG A 439 -18.38 5.16 3.95
C ARG A 439 -18.41 6.57 3.42
N PHE A 440 -17.54 7.39 3.97
CA PHE A 440 -17.35 8.71 3.44
C PHE A 440 -16.32 8.63 2.30
N TYR A 441 -16.80 8.79 1.05
CA TYR A 441 -15.97 8.64 -0.14
C TYR A 441 -16.21 9.79 -1.12
N GLN A 442 -15.14 10.38 -1.65
CA GLN A 442 -15.17 11.48 -2.64
C GLN A 442 -15.96 12.74 -2.21
N GLY A 443 -16.24 12.87 -0.94
CA GLY A 443 -16.93 14.05 -0.45
C GLY A 443 -18.35 13.82 0.04
N ASP A 444 -18.90 12.65 -0.22
CA ASP A 444 -20.26 12.26 0.15
C ASP A 444 -20.28 10.98 0.96
N TRP A 445 -21.34 10.80 1.74
CA TRP A 445 -21.66 9.54 2.36
C TRP A 445 -22.26 8.60 1.32
N ILE A 446 -21.61 7.45 1.11
CA ILE A 446 -22.06 6.42 0.19
C ILE A 446 -22.48 5.20 1.01
N ASP A 447 -23.66 4.68 0.73
CA ASP A 447 -24.08 3.40 1.28
C ASP A 447 -23.16 2.30 0.77
N SER A 448 -22.59 1.54 1.69
CA SER A 448 -21.71 0.42 1.39
C SER A 448 -22.50 -0.88 1.54
N MET A 449 -22.34 -1.78 0.59
CA MET A 449 -22.84 -3.14 0.72
C MET A 449 -21.80 -4.04 1.35
N ALA A 450 -22.22 -4.97 2.18
CA ALA A 450 -21.34 -6.01 2.71
C ALA A 450 -20.66 -6.76 1.54
N SER A 451 -19.41 -7.13 1.72
CA SER A 451 -18.66 -7.91 0.75
C SER A 451 -19.35 -9.24 0.44
N ARG A 452 -19.42 -9.62 -0.84
CA ARG A 452 -19.86 -10.96 -1.25
C ARG A 452 -19.10 -12.09 -0.56
N PHE A 453 -17.88 -11.85 -0.13
CA PHE A 453 -17.10 -12.84 0.61
C PHE A 453 -17.71 -13.16 1.97
N ILE A 454 -18.50 -12.27 2.55
CA ILE A 454 -19.21 -12.53 3.83
C ILE A 454 -20.26 -13.62 3.65
N ASP A 455 -20.96 -13.66 2.51
CA ASP A 455 -21.94 -14.70 2.19
C ASP A 455 -21.31 -16.07 1.94
N GLU A 456 -19.99 -16.09 1.63
CA GLU A 456 -19.22 -17.31 1.46
C GLU A 456 -18.68 -17.89 2.78
N LEU A 457 -18.84 -17.17 3.89
CA LEU A 457 -18.38 -17.63 5.22
C LEU A 457 -19.41 -18.56 5.86
N PRO A 458 -18.99 -19.69 6.45
CA PRO A 458 -19.91 -20.65 7.06
C PRO A 458 -20.46 -20.11 8.39
N GLU A 459 -21.77 -19.90 8.48
CA GLU A 459 -22.45 -19.31 9.65
C GLU A 459 -22.15 -20.02 10.98
N LYS A 460 -21.97 -21.34 10.92
CA LYS A 460 -21.66 -22.16 12.09
C LYS A 460 -20.43 -21.70 12.87
N TYR A 461 -19.47 -21.07 12.21
CA TYR A 461 -18.20 -20.66 12.78
C TYR A 461 -18.10 -19.15 12.99
N LEU A 462 -19.22 -18.43 12.83
CA LEU A 462 -19.30 -16.98 12.97
C LEU A 462 -20.06 -16.56 14.23
N GLU A 463 -19.53 -15.52 14.88
CA GLU A 463 -20.22 -14.72 15.90
C GLU A 463 -20.55 -13.35 15.28
N LYS A 464 -21.85 -13.11 14.99
CA LYS A 464 -22.31 -11.89 14.32
C LYS A 464 -22.71 -10.82 15.33
N ASN A 465 -22.14 -9.62 15.21
CA ASN A 465 -22.44 -8.47 16.06
C ASN A 465 -22.79 -7.23 15.22
N SER A 466 -23.74 -6.41 15.69
CA SER A 466 -24.09 -5.12 15.08
C SER A 466 -23.92 -4.01 16.10
N PHE A 467 -23.25 -2.90 15.71
CA PHE A 467 -22.90 -1.78 16.57
C PHE A 467 -23.42 -0.45 16.02
#